data_e649e7fe4be717aa8325ecebd35d1594
#
_entry.id   e649e7fe4be717aa8325ecebd35d1594
#
_cell.length_a   1.000
_cell.length_b   1.000
_cell.length_c   1.000
_cell.angle_alpha   90.00
_cell.angle_beta   90.00
_cell.angle_gamma   90.00
#
_symmetry.space_group_name_H-M   'P 1'
#
loop_
_entity.id
_entity.type
_entity.pdbx_description
1 polymer ?
#
loop_
_entity_poly.entity_id
_entity_poly.type
_entity_poly.pdbx_seq_one_letter_code
_entity_poly.pdbx_strand_id
1 'polypeptide(L)'
;MTTSEYHRRPDHTSDAPTTLTNQEQASQSWFTRTCAYLKAPRRRPNTNRVYPRIQETSQERRDASLSEPSFDAKALSTSDINAASEKGKTVLYLAYGSNLCNETFRGKRGIKPLSQVNVLVPSLHLTFDLPGVPYVEPCFGNTAMRNPDAILGTDYHKDRWKKGLVGCVYEVTLSDYAHIIATEGGNASYQDILVDCYPLSEGDTVPEKPTTKRFVAHTLFAPADKAPARPDRSYAQPSARYLNLITTGADELSLPREYRDYLNDIRPYTITTKRQQVGKVLFIAIWIPFLQMLFALNGQFQDDKGRTPRWLARLVGLLFLAMWRCYDGAFKKPFGDGERTEGDEMAKEPNKEMSEEEWRRIGERNGWLSRSGKVENIV
;
A
#
# COMPACT_ATOMS: atom_id res chain seq x y z
N MET A 1 -79.26 -22.86 -8.93
CA MET A 1 -78.15 -23.72 -8.45
C MET A 1 -76.88 -23.03 -8.96
N THR A 2 -76.26 -22.24 -8.11
CA THR A 2 -75.09 -21.37 -8.37
C THR A 2 -73.96 -21.88 -7.56
N THR A 3 -72.90 -22.32 -8.21
CA THR A 3 -71.62 -22.70 -7.59
C THR A 3 -70.64 -21.53 -7.76
N SER A 4 -70.23 -20.95 -6.63
CA SER A 4 -69.26 -19.90 -6.48
C SER A 4 -67.85 -20.53 -6.56
N GLU A 5 -67.04 -20.10 -7.53
CA GLU A 5 -65.60 -20.39 -7.58
C GLU A 5 -64.83 -19.35 -6.78
N TYR A 6 -64.08 -19.80 -5.80
CA TYR A 6 -63.16 -19.03 -4.95
C TYR A 6 -61.83 -18.95 -5.66
N HIS A 7 -61.48 -17.79 -6.19
CA HIS A 7 -60.14 -17.50 -6.72
C HIS A 7 -59.18 -17.21 -5.56
N ARG A 8 -58.27 -18.13 -5.31
CA ARG A 8 -57.11 -17.97 -4.43
C ARG A 8 -56.01 -17.19 -5.20
N ARG A 9 -55.61 -16.01 -4.74
CA ARG A 9 -54.40 -15.32 -5.18
C ARG A 9 -53.16 -16.01 -4.58
N PRO A 10 -52.07 -16.22 -5.33
CA PRO A 10 -50.80 -16.63 -4.74
C PRO A 10 -50.06 -15.42 -4.21
N ASP A 11 -49.71 -15.45 -2.92
CA ASP A 11 -48.73 -14.58 -2.31
C ASP A 11 -47.34 -14.89 -2.87
N HIS A 12 -46.82 -14.03 -3.71
CA HIS A 12 -45.40 -13.97 -4.07
C HIS A 12 -44.72 -12.86 -3.29
N THR A 13 -44.28 -13.19 -2.07
CA THR A 13 -43.18 -12.46 -1.43
C THR A 13 -41.87 -13.11 -1.89
N SER A 14 -41.34 -12.66 -3.01
CA SER A 14 -39.97 -12.97 -3.38
C SER A 14 -39.10 -11.89 -2.77
N ASP A 15 -38.48 -12.16 -1.64
CA ASP A 15 -37.34 -11.43 -1.15
C ASP A 15 -36.16 -11.63 -2.13
N ALA A 16 -36.06 -10.75 -3.11
CA ALA A 16 -34.88 -10.64 -3.93
C ALA A 16 -33.75 -10.08 -3.05
N PRO A 17 -32.57 -10.71 -3.03
CA PRO A 17 -31.44 -10.14 -2.33
C PRO A 17 -31.13 -8.80 -2.98
N THR A 18 -31.21 -7.73 -2.21
CA THR A 18 -30.83 -6.36 -2.62
C THR A 18 -29.35 -6.41 -2.99
N THR A 19 -29.08 -6.53 -4.27
CA THR A 19 -27.75 -6.32 -4.85
C THR A 19 -27.40 -4.86 -4.65
N LEU A 20 -26.54 -4.58 -3.67
CA LEU A 20 -25.93 -3.28 -3.47
C LEU A 20 -25.38 -2.80 -4.83
N THR A 21 -25.77 -1.61 -5.26
CA THR A 21 -25.32 -1.03 -6.51
C THR A 21 -23.79 -0.87 -6.48
N ASN A 22 -23.15 -0.98 -7.65
CA ASN A 22 -21.70 -0.78 -7.80
C ASN A 22 -21.21 0.54 -7.19
N GLN A 23 -22.06 1.55 -7.03
CA GLN A 23 -21.80 2.82 -6.38
C GLN A 23 -21.60 2.71 -4.86
N GLU A 24 -22.39 1.88 -4.17
CA GLU A 24 -22.23 1.66 -2.72
C GLU A 24 -20.97 0.86 -2.37
N GLN A 25 -20.51 0.00 -3.29
CA GLN A 25 -19.24 -0.70 -3.12
C GLN A 25 -18.01 0.21 -3.38
N ALA A 26 -18.14 1.22 -4.24
CA ALA A 26 -17.08 2.15 -4.59
C ALA A 26 -16.77 3.19 -3.48
N SER A 27 -17.73 3.50 -2.61
CA SER A 27 -17.59 4.52 -1.57
C SER A 27 -16.72 4.11 -0.36
N GLN A 28 -16.25 2.87 -0.29
CA GLN A 28 -15.37 2.42 0.78
C GLN A 28 -13.95 2.95 0.58
N SER A 29 -13.65 4.11 1.14
CA SER A 29 -12.31 4.68 1.21
C SER A 29 -11.34 3.70 1.88
N TRP A 30 -10.04 3.85 1.60
CA TRP A 30 -8.95 3.14 2.27
C TRP A 30 -9.14 3.07 3.80
N PHE A 31 -9.60 4.14 4.39
CA PHE A 31 -9.92 4.25 5.81
C PHE A 31 -11.07 3.32 6.25
N THR A 32 -12.18 3.28 5.54
CA THR A 32 -13.31 2.38 5.84
C THR A 32 -12.84 0.93 5.89
N ARG A 33 -11.90 0.57 5.01
CA ARG A 33 -11.28 -0.75 4.98
C ARG A 33 -10.40 -1.01 6.18
N THR A 34 -9.65 -0.02 6.68
CA THR A 34 -8.83 -0.18 7.89
C THR A 34 -9.72 -0.45 9.11
N CYS A 35 -10.85 0.23 9.25
CA CYS A 35 -11.77 -0.01 10.38
C CYS A 35 -12.63 -1.26 10.24
N ALA A 36 -13.08 -1.61 9.04
CA ALA A 36 -13.71 -2.91 8.79
C ALA A 36 -12.74 -4.07 9.11
N TYR A 37 -11.45 -3.87 8.86
CA TYR A 37 -10.39 -4.81 9.22
C TYR A 37 -10.17 -4.92 10.73
N LEU A 38 -10.32 -3.85 11.48
CA LEU A 38 -10.20 -3.87 12.93
C LEU A 38 -11.35 -4.62 13.61
N LYS A 39 -12.52 -4.69 12.95
CA LYS A 39 -13.72 -5.40 13.43
C LYS A 39 -13.88 -6.82 12.89
N ALA A 40 -13.29 -7.14 11.75
CA ALA A 40 -13.47 -8.46 11.14
C ALA A 40 -12.70 -9.52 11.94
N PRO A 41 -13.32 -10.66 12.31
CA PRO A 41 -12.58 -11.81 12.75
C PRO A 41 -11.55 -12.15 11.65
N ARG A 42 -10.36 -12.59 12.06
CA ARG A 42 -9.23 -12.94 11.17
C ARG A 42 -9.68 -13.96 10.11
N ARG A 43 -10.38 -13.55 9.07
CA ARG A 43 -10.57 -14.38 7.88
C ARG A 43 -9.24 -14.41 7.16
N ARG A 44 -8.66 -15.60 7.07
CA ARG A 44 -7.57 -15.88 6.13
C ARG A 44 -7.99 -15.34 4.76
N PRO A 45 -7.08 -14.73 3.98
CA PRO A 45 -7.38 -14.37 2.59
C PRO A 45 -8.04 -15.58 1.94
N ASN A 46 -9.09 -15.36 1.15
CA ASN A 46 -9.73 -16.46 0.42
C ASN A 46 -8.77 -16.92 -0.69
N THR A 47 -7.88 -17.83 -0.34
CA THR A 47 -6.86 -18.39 -1.22
C THR A 47 -7.42 -19.18 -2.40
N ASN A 48 -8.74 -19.37 -2.45
CA ASN A 48 -9.40 -20.16 -3.49
C ASN A 48 -9.87 -19.33 -4.70
N ARG A 49 -9.69 -18.00 -4.69
CA ARG A 49 -10.08 -17.19 -5.85
C ARG A 49 -8.91 -17.12 -6.84
N VAL A 50 -9.02 -17.89 -7.91
CA VAL A 50 -8.07 -17.82 -9.02
C VAL A 50 -8.36 -16.59 -9.88
N TYR A 51 -7.40 -15.70 -10.02
CA TYR A 51 -7.49 -14.56 -10.92
C TYR A 51 -6.93 -14.94 -12.28
N PRO A 52 -7.65 -14.67 -13.40
CA PRO A 52 -7.13 -14.93 -14.73
C PRO A 52 -5.81 -14.20 -14.96
N ARG A 53 -4.90 -14.83 -15.70
CA ARG A 53 -3.64 -14.20 -16.11
C ARG A 53 -3.93 -12.98 -16.99
N ILE A 54 -3.24 -11.89 -16.72
CA ILE A 54 -3.31 -10.66 -17.50
C ILE A 54 -2.23 -10.73 -18.57
N GLN A 55 -2.53 -10.25 -19.79
CA GLN A 55 -1.55 -10.19 -20.86
C GLN A 55 -0.44 -9.17 -20.57
N GLU A 56 0.72 -9.36 -21.16
CA GLU A 56 1.80 -8.39 -21.06
C GLU A 56 1.47 -7.11 -21.84
N THR A 57 1.86 -5.96 -21.29
CA THR A 57 1.72 -4.67 -21.98
C THR A 57 2.57 -4.64 -23.25
N SER A 58 1.94 -4.36 -24.39
CA SER A 58 2.62 -4.38 -25.67
C SER A 58 3.72 -3.30 -25.78
N GLN A 59 4.69 -3.51 -26.65
CA GLN A 59 5.76 -2.53 -26.89
C GLN A 59 5.19 -1.21 -27.42
N GLU A 60 4.19 -1.28 -28.33
CA GLU A 60 3.51 -0.12 -28.92
C GLU A 60 2.83 0.72 -27.83
N ARG A 61 2.16 0.07 -26.85
CA ARG A 61 1.54 0.78 -25.73
C ARG A 61 2.57 1.45 -24.84
N ARG A 62 3.69 0.77 -24.56
CA ARG A 62 4.82 1.34 -23.80
C ARG A 62 5.42 2.52 -24.55
N ASP A 63 5.68 2.41 -25.83
CA ASP A 63 6.26 3.49 -26.65
C ASP A 63 5.32 4.70 -26.74
N ALA A 64 4.01 4.48 -26.87
CA ALA A 64 3.02 5.55 -26.88
C ALA A 64 3.05 6.42 -25.62
N SER A 65 3.36 5.83 -24.45
CA SER A 65 3.41 6.57 -23.18
C SER A 65 4.45 7.71 -23.16
N LEU A 66 5.49 7.61 -23.98
CA LEU A 66 6.55 8.62 -24.06
C LEU A 66 6.09 9.97 -24.66
N SER A 67 5.01 9.94 -25.41
CA SER A 67 4.41 11.12 -26.07
C SER A 67 3.06 11.53 -25.46
N GLU A 68 2.58 10.80 -24.44
CA GLU A 68 1.35 11.16 -23.76
C GLU A 68 1.55 12.46 -22.95
N PRO A 69 0.67 13.45 -23.09
CA PRO A 69 0.73 14.65 -22.27
C PRO A 69 0.45 14.28 -20.80
N SER A 70 1.20 14.87 -19.90
CA SER A 70 0.86 14.78 -18.47
C SER A 70 -0.51 15.41 -18.24
N PHE A 71 -1.32 14.78 -17.40
CA PHE A 71 -2.63 15.31 -17.03
C PHE A 71 -2.76 15.31 -15.50
N ASP A 72 -3.51 16.27 -14.98
CA ASP A 72 -3.89 16.25 -13.57
C ASP A 72 -5.12 15.36 -13.39
N ALA A 73 -4.89 14.12 -12.97
CA ALA A 73 -5.97 13.16 -12.73
C ALA A 73 -6.99 13.65 -11.68
N LYS A 74 -6.60 14.59 -10.81
CA LYS A 74 -7.50 15.22 -9.82
C LYS A 74 -8.43 16.25 -10.43
N ALA A 75 -8.02 16.86 -11.54
CA ALA A 75 -8.80 17.86 -12.25
C ALA A 75 -9.81 17.26 -13.23
N LEU A 76 -9.71 15.96 -13.54
CA LEU A 76 -10.58 15.31 -14.53
C LEU A 76 -12.05 15.40 -14.11
N SER A 77 -12.88 15.90 -15.03
CA SER A 77 -14.34 15.90 -14.90
C SER A 77 -14.95 14.55 -15.32
N THR A 78 -16.21 14.30 -14.98
CA THR A 78 -16.91 13.09 -15.45
C THR A 78 -17.02 13.07 -16.96
N SER A 79 -17.22 14.25 -17.59
CA SER A 79 -17.22 14.40 -19.05
C SER A 79 -15.87 14.01 -19.67
N ASP A 80 -14.74 14.38 -19.05
CA ASP A 80 -13.41 14.01 -19.52
C ASP A 80 -13.18 12.50 -19.45
N ILE A 81 -13.63 11.87 -18.34
CA ILE A 81 -13.54 10.42 -18.16
C ILE A 81 -14.39 9.69 -19.20
N ASN A 82 -15.62 10.16 -19.45
CA ASN A 82 -16.51 9.55 -20.44
C ASN A 82 -15.94 9.73 -21.86
N ALA A 83 -15.50 10.93 -22.22
CA ALA A 83 -14.87 11.19 -23.52
C ALA A 83 -13.57 10.38 -23.73
N ALA A 84 -12.80 10.14 -22.67
CA ALA A 84 -11.63 9.29 -22.73
C ALA A 84 -12.02 7.80 -22.91
N SER A 85 -13.08 7.35 -22.23
CA SER A 85 -13.63 6.00 -22.38
C SER A 85 -14.11 5.74 -23.81
N GLU A 86 -14.84 6.68 -24.40
CA GLU A 86 -15.29 6.60 -25.81
C GLU A 86 -14.13 6.52 -26.80
N LYS A 87 -13.00 7.17 -26.47
CA LYS A 87 -11.77 7.14 -27.28
C LYS A 87 -10.85 5.98 -26.97
N GLY A 88 -11.23 5.08 -26.04
CA GLY A 88 -10.40 3.95 -25.61
C GLY A 88 -9.08 4.37 -24.93
N LYS A 89 -9.02 5.57 -24.34
CA LYS A 89 -7.80 6.04 -23.65
C LYS A 89 -7.57 5.27 -22.35
N THR A 90 -6.34 4.80 -22.18
CA THR A 90 -5.89 4.05 -21.01
C THR A 90 -4.74 4.79 -20.31
N VAL A 91 -4.45 4.40 -19.08
CA VAL A 91 -3.37 4.94 -18.25
C VAL A 91 -2.46 3.79 -17.82
N LEU A 92 -1.16 4.00 -17.87
CA LEU A 92 -0.17 3.10 -17.27
C LEU A 92 0.05 3.50 -15.82
N TYR A 93 -0.35 2.63 -14.89
CA TYR A 93 -0.26 2.86 -13.44
C TYR A 93 0.73 1.91 -12.79
N LEU A 94 1.75 2.45 -12.13
CA LEU A 94 2.74 1.69 -11.37
C LEU A 94 2.21 1.41 -9.95
N ALA A 95 2.07 0.14 -9.64
CA ALA A 95 1.81 -0.39 -8.30
C ALA A 95 3.11 -0.94 -7.68
N TYR A 96 3.32 -0.66 -6.39
CA TYR A 96 4.50 -1.10 -5.64
C TYR A 96 4.19 -1.52 -4.20
N GLY A 97 2.97 -1.26 -3.72
CA GLY A 97 2.50 -1.57 -2.37
C GLY A 97 1.41 -2.64 -2.37
N SER A 98 0.36 -2.44 -1.57
CA SER A 98 -0.75 -3.39 -1.45
C SER A 98 -1.51 -3.67 -2.75
N ASN A 99 -1.38 -2.81 -3.76
CA ASN A 99 -1.95 -2.99 -5.10
C ASN A 99 -1.23 -4.04 -5.96
N LEU A 100 -0.10 -4.56 -5.51
CA LEU A 100 0.51 -5.75 -6.12
C LEU A 100 -0.38 -6.98 -5.93
N CYS A 101 -1.07 -7.09 -4.78
CA CYS A 101 -1.91 -8.24 -4.45
C CYS A 101 -3.24 -8.22 -5.24
N ASN A 102 -3.50 -9.26 -6.02
CA ASN A 102 -4.72 -9.43 -6.81
C ASN A 102 -6.00 -9.33 -5.99
N GLU A 103 -6.03 -9.92 -4.78
CA GLU A 103 -7.18 -9.82 -3.88
C GLU A 103 -7.48 -8.37 -3.48
N THR A 104 -6.45 -7.54 -3.33
CA THR A 104 -6.62 -6.11 -3.04
C THR A 104 -7.01 -5.34 -4.29
N PHE A 105 -6.25 -5.49 -5.36
CA PHE A 105 -6.37 -4.65 -6.56
C PHE A 105 -7.58 -5.05 -7.41
N ARG A 106 -7.66 -6.34 -7.79
CA ARG A 106 -8.73 -6.86 -8.64
C ARG A 106 -9.96 -7.29 -7.85
N GLY A 107 -9.75 -7.82 -6.63
CA GLY A 107 -10.83 -8.32 -5.79
C GLY A 107 -11.59 -7.21 -5.06
N LYS A 108 -10.91 -6.51 -4.13
CA LYS A 108 -11.58 -5.52 -3.25
C LYS A 108 -11.82 -4.18 -3.93
N ARG A 109 -10.86 -3.72 -4.75
CA ARG A 109 -11.00 -2.46 -5.50
C ARG A 109 -11.79 -2.63 -6.80
N GLY A 110 -11.93 -3.85 -7.29
CA GLY A 110 -12.68 -4.15 -8.52
C GLY A 110 -12.00 -3.66 -9.80
N ILE A 111 -10.72 -3.30 -9.75
CA ILE A 111 -9.96 -2.84 -10.92
C ILE A 111 -9.80 -3.98 -11.92
N LYS A 112 -9.96 -3.65 -13.20
CA LYS A 112 -9.85 -4.61 -14.31
C LYS A 112 -8.70 -4.24 -15.24
N PRO A 113 -7.45 -4.60 -14.88
CA PRO A 113 -6.30 -4.28 -15.72
C PRO A 113 -6.43 -4.91 -17.10
N LEU A 114 -6.08 -4.15 -18.13
CA LEU A 114 -6.07 -4.58 -19.52
C LEU A 114 -4.79 -5.34 -19.87
N SER A 115 -3.67 -4.84 -19.36
CA SER A 115 -2.35 -5.45 -19.49
C SER A 115 -1.49 -5.15 -18.27
N GLN A 116 -0.34 -5.84 -18.13
CA GLN A 116 0.60 -5.61 -17.05
C GLN A 116 2.04 -5.88 -17.48
N VAL A 117 3.01 -5.24 -16.81
CA VAL A 117 4.45 -5.53 -16.99
C VAL A 117 5.20 -5.25 -15.70
N ASN A 118 6.07 -6.17 -15.30
CA ASN A 118 6.97 -5.98 -14.16
C ASN A 118 8.09 -5.02 -14.54
N VAL A 119 8.43 -4.09 -13.63
CA VAL A 119 9.35 -3.00 -13.95
C VAL A 119 10.36 -2.71 -12.84
N LEU A 120 11.51 -2.19 -13.27
CA LEU A 120 12.46 -1.47 -12.44
C LEU A 120 12.23 0.04 -12.61
N VAL A 121 12.19 0.77 -11.50
CA VAL A 121 12.12 2.24 -11.46
C VAL A 121 13.34 2.77 -10.71
N PRO A 122 14.42 3.12 -11.41
CA PRO A 122 15.71 3.48 -10.78
C PRO A 122 15.68 4.74 -9.94
N SER A 123 14.75 5.66 -10.24
CA SER A 123 14.60 6.95 -9.55
C SER A 123 13.90 6.87 -8.21
N LEU A 124 13.25 5.74 -7.91
CA LEU A 124 12.47 5.54 -6.69
C LEU A 124 13.02 4.40 -5.85
N HIS A 125 12.70 4.41 -4.56
CA HIS A 125 12.84 3.27 -3.66
C HIS A 125 11.60 3.12 -2.78
N LEU A 126 11.34 1.89 -2.32
CA LEU A 126 10.24 1.59 -1.41
C LEU A 126 10.56 2.10 -0.01
N THR A 127 9.60 2.79 0.61
CA THR A 127 9.67 3.22 2.01
C THR A 127 8.44 2.75 2.78
N PHE A 128 8.54 2.76 4.12
CA PHE A 128 7.42 2.48 5.02
C PHE A 128 7.23 3.67 5.97
N ASP A 129 7.03 4.84 5.41
CA ASP A 129 7.05 6.12 6.10
C ASP A 129 5.70 6.85 6.14
N LEU A 130 4.63 6.22 5.66
CA LEU A 130 3.28 6.75 5.81
C LEU A 130 2.70 6.35 7.16
N PRO A 131 2.43 7.29 8.08
CA PRO A 131 1.89 6.99 9.38
C PRO A 131 0.50 6.39 9.31
N GLY A 132 0.30 5.29 10.01
CA GLY A 132 -0.98 4.59 10.15
C GLY A 132 -1.57 4.75 11.55
N VAL A 133 -1.88 3.63 12.21
CA VAL A 133 -2.49 3.57 13.54
C VAL A 133 -1.55 2.85 14.50
N PRO A 134 -1.04 3.53 15.54
CA PRO A 134 -0.17 2.90 16.55
C PRO A 134 -0.75 1.60 17.10
N TYR A 135 0.11 0.65 17.45
CA TYR A 135 -0.21 -0.68 17.95
C TYR A 135 -0.97 -1.62 17.00
N VAL A 136 -1.44 -1.15 15.84
CA VAL A 136 -2.27 -1.94 14.92
C VAL A 136 -1.66 -2.04 13.53
N GLU A 137 -1.45 -0.90 12.93
CA GLU A 137 -0.94 -0.71 11.58
C GLU A 137 -0.02 0.51 11.57
N PRO A 138 1.18 0.43 12.15
CA PRO A 138 1.96 1.62 12.46
C PRO A 138 2.34 2.45 11.24
N CYS A 139 2.62 1.80 10.11
CA CYS A 139 2.95 2.48 8.87
C CYS A 139 2.49 1.73 7.63
N PHE A 140 2.50 2.45 6.51
CA PHE A 140 2.20 1.93 5.18
C PHE A 140 3.35 2.21 4.22
N GLY A 141 3.36 1.45 3.12
CA GLY A 141 4.31 1.63 2.03
C GLY A 141 4.08 2.94 1.27
N ASN A 142 5.16 3.57 0.95
CA ASN A 142 5.29 4.76 0.12
C ASN A 142 6.51 4.61 -0.78
N THR A 143 6.80 5.60 -1.59
CA THR A 143 8.05 5.72 -2.32
C THR A 143 8.74 7.02 -1.97
N ALA A 144 10.05 7.03 -2.10
CA ALA A 144 10.85 8.26 -2.05
C ALA A 144 11.81 8.30 -3.24
N MET A 145 12.27 9.50 -3.58
CA MET A 145 13.32 9.68 -4.59
C MET A 145 14.58 8.97 -4.11
N ARG A 146 15.09 8.07 -4.95
CA ARG A 146 16.31 7.32 -4.63
C ARG A 146 17.53 8.19 -4.82
N ASN A 147 18.35 8.28 -3.78
CA ASN A 147 19.72 8.78 -3.90
C ASN A 147 20.67 7.56 -3.92
N PRO A 148 21.31 7.24 -5.05
CA PRO A 148 22.21 6.09 -5.14
C PRO A 148 23.43 6.21 -4.23
N ASP A 149 23.84 7.44 -3.88
CA ASP A 149 25.00 7.74 -3.05
C ASP A 149 24.66 7.88 -1.56
N ALA A 150 23.36 7.73 -1.19
CA ALA A 150 22.96 7.82 0.21
C ALA A 150 23.50 6.65 0.99
N ILE A 151 24.08 6.95 2.15
CA ILE A 151 24.37 5.95 3.17
C ILE A 151 23.01 5.46 3.67
N LEU A 152 22.71 4.19 3.42
CA LEU A 152 21.47 3.60 3.89
C LEU A 152 21.46 3.59 5.42
N GLY A 153 20.27 3.81 5.98
CA GLY A 153 20.06 3.77 7.42
C GLY A 153 20.47 2.42 8.04
N THR A 154 20.64 2.44 9.36
CA THR A 154 21.07 1.27 10.14
C THR A 154 20.03 0.16 10.24
N ASP A 155 18.80 0.39 9.77
CA ASP A 155 17.76 -0.64 9.73
C ASP A 155 18.03 -1.63 8.59
N TYR A 156 18.71 -2.73 8.94
CA TYR A 156 19.21 -3.71 7.97
C TYR A 156 18.11 -4.51 7.26
N HIS A 157 16.88 -4.52 7.74
CA HIS A 157 15.83 -5.31 7.11
C HIS A 157 14.99 -4.55 6.09
N LYS A 158 14.42 -3.38 6.39
CA LYS A 158 13.58 -2.65 5.43
C LYS A 158 14.36 -1.67 4.54
N ASP A 159 15.48 -1.12 5.03
CA ASP A 159 16.26 -0.09 4.33
C ASP A 159 17.47 -0.68 3.58
N ARG A 160 17.65 -2.01 3.57
CA ARG A 160 18.80 -2.66 2.94
C ARG A 160 18.74 -2.74 1.40
N TRP A 161 17.57 -2.48 0.79
CA TRP A 161 17.43 -2.54 -0.65
C TRP A 161 18.09 -1.33 -1.33
N LYS A 162 19.22 -1.56 -2.02
CA LYS A 162 20.04 -0.51 -2.63
C LYS A 162 19.69 -0.21 -4.08
N LYS A 163 18.98 -1.13 -4.75
CA LYS A 163 18.59 -0.99 -6.14
C LYS A 163 17.32 -0.13 -6.29
N GLY A 164 16.90 0.15 -7.50
CA GLY A 164 15.66 0.87 -7.76
C GLY A 164 14.41 0.11 -7.29
N LEU A 165 13.30 0.83 -7.22
CA LEU A 165 11.99 0.26 -6.90
C LEU A 165 11.62 -0.81 -7.93
N VAL A 166 11.14 -1.97 -7.45
CA VAL A 166 10.52 -2.98 -8.30
C VAL A 166 9.02 -2.96 -8.08
N GLY A 167 8.25 -3.00 -9.16
CA GLY A 167 6.80 -2.99 -9.12
C GLY A 167 6.18 -3.59 -10.37
N CYS A 168 4.88 -3.42 -10.49
CA CYS A 168 4.12 -3.82 -11.67
C CYS A 168 3.38 -2.60 -12.24
N VAL A 169 3.56 -2.33 -13.52
CA VAL A 169 2.76 -1.34 -14.25
C VAL A 169 1.56 -2.05 -14.83
N TYR A 170 0.38 -1.56 -14.48
CA TYR A 170 -0.90 -2.00 -15.03
C TYR A 170 -1.43 -0.98 -16.02
N GLU A 171 -1.89 -1.44 -17.17
CA GLU A 171 -2.73 -0.63 -18.06
C GLU A 171 -4.17 -0.69 -17.56
N VAL A 172 -4.73 0.47 -17.25
CA VAL A 172 -6.10 0.60 -16.72
C VAL A 172 -6.87 1.65 -17.47
N THR A 173 -8.21 1.58 -17.41
CA THR A 173 -9.05 2.66 -17.94
C THR A 173 -8.88 3.94 -17.14
N LEU A 174 -9.18 5.10 -17.71
CA LEU A 174 -9.12 6.36 -16.99
C LEU A 174 -10.11 6.38 -15.80
N SER A 175 -11.24 5.70 -15.93
CA SER A 175 -12.21 5.51 -14.83
C SER A 175 -11.63 4.69 -13.69
N ASP A 176 -10.96 3.57 -13.98
CA ASP A 176 -10.27 2.76 -12.96
C ASP A 176 -9.15 3.54 -12.29
N TYR A 177 -8.40 4.34 -13.06
CA TYR A 177 -7.34 5.18 -12.51
C TYR A 177 -7.88 6.27 -11.57
N ALA A 178 -8.97 6.95 -11.95
CA ALA A 178 -9.66 7.89 -11.07
C ALA A 178 -10.15 7.21 -9.78
N HIS A 179 -10.64 5.97 -9.89
CA HIS A 179 -11.06 5.17 -8.73
C HIS A 179 -9.87 4.79 -7.83
N ILE A 180 -8.72 4.42 -8.40
CA ILE A 180 -7.47 4.18 -7.65
C ILE A 180 -7.11 5.41 -6.82
N ILE A 181 -7.05 6.59 -7.45
CA ILE A 181 -6.73 7.86 -6.76
C ILE A 181 -7.73 8.16 -5.64
N ALA A 182 -9.02 8.01 -5.89
CA ALA A 182 -10.06 8.26 -4.91
C ALA A 182 -9.95 7.33 -3.69
N THR A 183 -9.51 6.09 -3.88
CA THR A 183 -9.41 5.07 -2.83
C THR A 183 -8.06 5.01 -2.11
N GLU A 184 -7.01 5.67 -2.62
CA GLU A 184 -5.66 5.73 -2.01
C GLU A 184 -5.46 6.91 -1.06
N GLY A 185 -6.49 7.36 -0.39
CA GLY A 185 -6.38 8.42 0.63
C GLY A 185 -7.12 9.71 0.29
N GLY A 186 -8.03 9.68 -0.68
CA GLY A 186 -8.99 10.77 -0.90
C GLY A 186 -8.35 12.12 -1.22
N ASN A 187 -7.31 12.17 -2.02
CA ASN A 187 -6.61 13.41 -2.43
C ASN A 187 -5.80 14.16 -1.36
N ALA A 188 -5.79 13.70 -0.09
CA ALA A 188 -5.17 14.50 0.98
C ALA A 188 -3.65 14.33 1.06
N SER A 189 -3.12 13.15 0.76
CA SER A 189 -1.70 12.84 1.03
C SER A 189 -0.89 12.47 -0.22
N TYR A 190 -1.51 11.98 -1.29
CA TYR A 190 -0.79 11.53 -2.47
C TYR A 190 -0.79 12.55 -3.60
N GLN A 191 0.33 12.61 -4.30
CA GLN A 191 0.49 13.29 -5.58
C GLN A 191 0.64 12.24 -6.68
N ASP A 192 0.03 12.50 -7.82
CA ASP A 192 0.28 11.77 -9.04
C ASP A 192 1.57 12.28 -9.68
N ILE A 193 2.51 11.39 -9.91
CA ILE A 193 3.77 11.70 -10.58
C ILE A 193 4.00 10.72 -11.75
N LEU A 194 4.68 11.22 -12.77
CA LEU A 194 5.17 10.41 -13.88
C LEU A 194 6.58 9.95 -13.60
N VAL A 195 6.85 8.67 -13.84
CA VAL A 195 8.16 8.07 -13.59
C VAL A 195 8.61 7.22 -14.76
N ASP A 196 9.92 7.21 -15.01
CA ASP A 196 10.55 6.34 -15.99
C ASP A 196 10.57 4.90 -15.47
N CYS A 197 9.94 4.00 -16.22
CA CYS A 197 9.85 2.57 -15.94
C CYS A 197 10.63 1.78 -16.99
N TYR A 198 11.25 0.70 -16.55
CA TYR A 198 12.03 -0.20 -17.42
C TYR A 198 11.52 -1.62 -17.23
N PRO A 199 11.00 -2.29 -18.27
CA PRO A 199 10.56 -3.68 -18.17
C PRO A 199 11.66 -4.56 -17.60
N LEU A 200 11.30 -5.41 -16.66
CA LEU A 200 12.18 -6.44 -16.15
C LEU A 200 12.04 -7.69 -17.03
N SER A 201 13.16 -8.22 -17.46
CA SER A 201 13.21 -9.55 -18.06
C SER A 201 12.91 -10.60 -16.98
N GLU A 202 12.38 -11.76 -17.39
CA GLU A 202 12.27 -12.90 -16.48
C GLU A 202 13.65 -13.25 -15.94
N GLY A 203 13.76 -13.38 -14.63
CA GLY A 203 15.02 -13.68 -13.96
C GLY A 203 14.93 -13.57 -12.44
N ASP A 204 15.94 -14.11 -11.78
CA ASP A 204 16.00 -14.12 -10.31
C ASP A 204 16.56 -12.83 -9.71
N THR A 205 17.35 -12.08 -10.48
CA THR A 205 18.07 -10.89 -10.01
C THR A 205 17.51 -9.61 -10.62
N VAL A 206 17.63 -8.51 -9.87
CA VAL A 206 17.27 -7.16 -10.33
C VAL A 206 18.56 -6.47 -10.80
N PRO A 207 18.61 -5.94 -12.04
CA PRO A 207 19.79 -5.23 -12.51
C PRO A 207 19.97 -3.90 -11.75
N GLU A 208 21.21 -3.51 -11.49
CA GLU A 208 21.49 -2.19 -10.87
C GLU A 208 21.16 -1.03 -11.81
N LYS A 209 21.41 -1.23 -13.09
CA LYS A 209 21.10 -0.28 -14.17
C LYS A 209 20.11 -0.91 -15.15
N PRO A 210 19.16 -0.12 -15.66
CA PRO A 210 18.21 -0.60 -16.65
C PRO A 210 18.94 -1.12 -17.91
N THR A 211 18.45 -2.24 -18.43
CA THR A 211 18.95 -2.87 -19.66
C THR A 211 17.96 -2.84 -20.81
N THR A 212 16.73 -2.38 -20.52
CA THR A 212 15.60 -2.35 -21.47
C THR A 212 15.23 -0.92 -21.85
N LYS A 213 14.37 -0.78 -22.86
CA LYS A 213 13.88 0.53 -23.30
C LYS A 213 12.92 1.11 -22.27
N ARG A 214 13.10 2.40 -21.93
CA ARG A 214 12.23 3.10 -20.99
C ARG A 214 10.84 3.34 -21.56
N PHE A 215 9.87 3.46 -20.69
CA PHE A 215 8.55 4.00 -20.93
C PHE A 215 8.10 4.76 -19.68
N VAL A 216 6.94 5.44 -19.74
CA VAL A 216 6.49 6.30 -18.63
C VAL A 216 5.20 5.75 -18.04
N ALA A 217 5.10 5.79 -16.71
CA ALA A 217 3.88 5.41 -15.99
C ALA A 217 3.56 6.40 -14.87
N HIS A 218 2.29 6.53 -14.54
CA HIS A 218 1.80 7.26 -13.39
C HIS A 218 1.99 6.45 -12.11
N THR A 219 2.34 7.11 -11.01
CA THR A 219 2.32 6.48 -9.68
C THR A 219 1.90 7.48 -8.61
N LEU A 220 1.44 6.95 -7.50
CA LEU A 220 1.02 7.76 -6.36
C LEU A 220 2.18 7.89 -5.37
N PHE A 221 2.58 9.10 -5.13
CA PHE A 221 3.67 9.50 -4.25
C PHE A 221 3.15 10.39 -3.12
N ALA A 222 3.51 10.10 -1.88
CA ALA A 222 3.18 10.94 -0.74
C ALA A 222 4.42 11.74 -0.31
N PRO A 223 4.50 13.05 -0.64
CA PRO A 223 5.61 13.89 -0.26
C PRO A 223 5.74 14.02 1.26
N ALA A 224 6.98 14.17 1.72
CA ALA A 224 7.31 14.25 3.13
C ALA A 224 6.60 15.39 3.88
N ASP A 225 6.36 16.50 3.22
CA ASP A 225 5.74 17.71 3.76
C ASP A 225 4.22 17.64 3.91
N LYS A 226 3.57 16.67 3.26
CA LYS A 226 2.10 16.51 3.27
C LYS A 226 1.58 15.41 4.19
N ALA A 227 2.43 14.50 4.63
CA ALA A 227 2.05 13.50 5.62
C ALA A 227 2.19 14.05 7.05
N PRO A 228 1.40 13.60 8.04
CA PRO A 228 1.63 13.93 9.43
C PRO A 228 3.09 13.64 9.79
N ALA A 229 3.83 14.69 10.21
CA ALA A 229 5.24 14.56 10.45
C ALA A 229 5.49 13.62 11.63
N ARG A 230 6.20 12.52 11.40
CA ARG A 230 6.82 11.72 12.46
C ARG A 230 8.27 12.22 12.64
N PRO A 231 8.78 12.24 13.90
CA PRO A 231 10.16 12.66 14.18
C PRO A 231 11.19 11.86 13.38
N ASP A 232 11.01 10.55 13.33
CA ASP A 232 11.75 9.65 12.45
C ASP A 232 10.77 8.89 11.56
N ARG A 233 10.80 9.17 10.27
CA ARG A 233 9.90 8.57 9.29
C ARG A 233 10.26 7.12 8.97
N SER A 234 11.51 6.75 9.16
CA SER A 234 12.00 5.40 8.92
C SER A 234 11.78 4.47 10.13
N TYR A 235 11.37 5.01 11.28
CA TYR A 235 11.32 4.27 12.55
C TYR A 235 10.28 3.14 12.55
N ALA A 236 9.07 3.39 12.05
CA ALA A 236 7.96 2.46 12.16
C ALA A 236 8.16 1.19 11.31
N GLN A 237 7.67 0.07 11.81
CA GLN A 237 7.60 -1.20 11.09
C GLN A 237 6.20 -1.43 10.50
N PRO A 238 6.06 -1.97 9.28
CA PRO A 238 4.77 -2.34 8.72
C PRO A 238 4.15 -3.49 9.52
N SER A 239 2.83 -3.55 9.59
CA SER A 239 2.18 -4.72 10.22
C SER A 239 2.39 -5.98 9.38
N ALA A 240 2.34 -7.15 10.04
CA ALA A 240 2.40 -8.44 9.35
C ALA A 240 1.29 -8.60 8.30
N ARG A 241 0.11 -8.02 8.56
CA ARG A 241 -1.01 -8.04 7.62
C ARG A 241 -0.71 -7.25 6.35
N TYR A 242 -0.18 -6.02 6.51
CA TYR A 242 0.12 -5.15 5.38
C TYR A 242 1.28 -5.70 4.55
N LEU A 243 2.33 -6.15 5.23
CA LEU A 243 3.49 -6.77 4.58
C LEU A 243 3.08 -8.01 3.78
N ASN A 244 2.19 -8.85 4.33
CA ASN A 244 1.67 -10.02 3.63
C ASN A 244 0.93 -9.67 2.32
N LEU A 245 0.30 -8.50 2.21
CA LEU A 245 -0.30 -8.07 0.94
C LEU A 245 0.78 -7.80 -0.12
N ILE A 246 1.89 -7.19 0.29
CA ILE A 246 2.98 -6.86 -0.63
C ILE A 246 3.71 -8.13 -1.07
N THR A 247 4.05 -9.01 -0.12
CA THR A 247 4.78 -10.27 -0.43
C THR A 247 3.93 -11.22 -1.26
N THR A 248 2.65 -11.40 -0.91
CA THR A 248 1.71 -12.20 -1.72
C THR A 248 1.60 -11.64 -3.14
N GLY A 249 1.46 -10.32 -3.29
CA GLY A 249 1.38 -9.68 -4.60
C GLY A 249 2.68 -9.85 -5.40
N ALA A 250 3.83 -9.75 -4.76
CA ALA A 250 5.13 -9.99 -5.40
C ALA A 250 5.27 -11.44 -5.90
N ASP A 251 4.74 -12.41 -5.14
CA ASP A 251 4.70 -13.82 -5.55
C ASP A 251 3.72 -14.06 -6.70
N GLU A 252 2.50 -13.53 -6.62
CA GLU A 252 1.47 -13.62 -7.67
C GLU A 252 1.94 -13.04 -9.00
N LEU A 253 2.75 -11.99 -8.98
CA LEU A 253 3.32 -11.31 -10.15
C LEU A 253 4.64 -11.93 -10.60
N SER A 254 5.16 -12.92 -9.88
CA SER A 254 6.48 -13.51 -10.14
C SER A 254 7.59 -12.46 -10.26
N LEU A 255 7.60 -11.47 -9.35
CA LEU A 255 8.68 -10.48 -9.28
C LEU A 255 10.03 -11.20 -9.07
N PRO A 256 11.18 -10.59 -9.45
CA PRO A 256 12.49 -11.22 -9.29
C PRO A 256 12.70 -11.78 -7.90
N ARG A 257 13.31 -12.97 -7.81
CA ARG A 257 13.51 -13.67 -6.54
C ARG A 257 14.27 -12.82 -5.52
N GLU A 258 15.33 -12.16 -5.95
CA GLU A 258 16.12 -11.27 -5.11
C GLU A 258 15.25 -10.19 -4.41
N TYR A 259 14.28 -9.63 -5.13
CA TYR A 259 13.36 -8.63 -4.55
C TYR A 259 12.32 -9.26 -3.61
N ARG A 260 11.81 -10.43 -3.96
CA ARG A 260 10.90 -11.18 -3.09
C ARG A 260 11.57 -11.60 -1.79
N ASP A 261 12.83 -12.06 -1.86
CA ASP A 261 13.64 -12.41 -0.68
C ASP A 261 13.85 -11.18 0.22
N TYR A 262 14.14 -10.00 -0.37
CA TYR A 262 14.18 -8.74 0.38
C TYR A 262 12.86 -8.42 1.07
N LEU A 263 11.73 -8.50 0.36
CA LEU A 263 10.41 -8.19 0.93
C LEU A 263 10.05 -9.16 2.07
N ASN A 264 10.37 -10.44 1.95
CA ASN A 264 10.12 -11.46 2.96
C ASN A 264 11.01 -11.32 4.20
N ASP A 265 12.17 -10.66 4.08
CA ASP A 265 13.08 -10.42 5.19
C ASP A 265 12.70 -9.16 6.01
N ILE A 266 11.79 -8.34 5.52
CA ILE A 266 11.29 -7.18 6.26
C ILE A 266 10.54 -7.65 7.51
N ARG A 267 10.97 -7.18 8.67
CA ARG A 267 10.37 -7.54 9.95
C ARG A 267 9.07 -6.79 10.18
N PRO A 268 7.96 -7.49 10.40
CA PRO A 268 6.72 -6.85 10.74
C PRO A 268 6.69 -6.36 12.19
N TYR A 269 5.92 -5.31 12.43
CA TYR A 269 5.58 -4.88 13.79
C TYR A 269 4.84 -6.00 14.55
N THR A 270 5.34 -6.31 15.74
CA THR A 270 4.78 -7.33 16.62
C THR A 270 4.69 -6.80 18.05
N ILE A 271 3.56 -7.01 18.69
CA ILE A 271 3.40 -6.75 20.14
C ILE A 271 4.06 -7.88 20.91
N THR A 272 5.05 -7.55 21.75
CA THR A 272 5.82 -8.52 22.53
C THR A 272 5.47 -8.52 24.01
N THR A 273 4.84 -7.46 24.52
CA THR A 273 4.56 -7.29 25.94
C THR A 273 3.07 -7.19 26.26
N LYS A 274 2.68 -7.62 27.47
CA LYS A 274 1.31 -7.43 27.99
C LYS A 274 0.95 -5.95 28.11
N ARG A 275 1.93 -5.09 28.42
CA ARG A 275 1.75 -3.63 28.49
C ARG A 275 1.32 -3.05 27.13
N GLN A 276 2.01 -3.42 26.06
CA GLN A 276 1.62 -3.03 24.70
C GLN A 276 0.24 -3.55 24.33
N GLN A 277 -0.12 -4.77 24.76
CA GLN A 277 -1.46 -5.31 24.49
C GLN A 277 -2.57 -4.50 25.18
N VAL A 278 -2.36 -4.08 26.44
CA VAL A 278 -3.28 -3.18 27.16
C VAL A 278 -3.33 -1.83 26.47
N GLY A 279 -2.16 -1.25 26.13
CA GLY A 279 -2.08 0.01 25.37
C GLY A 279 -2.87 -0.05 24.06
N LYS A 280 -2.72 -1.13 23.30
CA LYS A 280 -3.51 -1.37 22.09
C LYS A 280 -5.02 -1.34 22.34
N VAL A 281 -5.49 -2.08 23.36
CA VAL A 281 -6.93 -2.17 23.65
C VAL A 281 -7.48 -0.79 24.02
N LEU A 282 -6.81 -0.07 24.92
CA LEU A 282 -7.22 1.28 25.33
C LEU A 282 -7.16 2.28 24.18
N PHE A 283 -6.07 2.25 23.41
CA PHE A 283 -5.89 3.14 22.24
C PHE A 283 -6.99 2.94 21.20
N ILE A 284 -7.30 1.68 20.87
CA ILE A 284 -8.38 1.33 19.95
C ILE A 284 -9.73 1.76 20.50
N ALA A 285 -10.01 1.52 21.79
CA ALA A 285 -11.28 1.90 22.41
C ALA A 285 -11.53 3.41 22.34
N ILE A 286 -10.48 4.23 22.49
CA ILE A 286 -10.59 5.68 22.40
C ILE A 286 -10.78 6.13 20.94
N TRP A 287 -9.94 5.64 20.01
CA TRP A 287 -9.84 6.23 18.67
C TRP A 287 -10.77 5.61 17.62
N ILE A 288 -11.23 4.34 17.81
CA ILE A 288 -12.17 3.70 16.86
C ILE A 288 -13.47 4.49 16.69
N PRO A 289 -14.16 5.01 17.73
CA PRO A 289 -15.38 5.74 17.54
C PRO A 289 -15.20 7.00 16.66
N PHE A 290 -14.10 7.74 16.84
CA PHE A 290 -13.78 8.89 16.01
C PHE A 290 -13.49 8.52 14.56
N LEU A 291 -12.74 7.46 14.36
CA LEU A 291 -12.47 6.94 13.02
C LEU A 291 -13.76 6.49 12.33
N GLN A 292 -14.64 5.77 13.04
CA GLN A 292 -15.93 5.35 12.49
C GLN A 292 -16.83 6.53 12.12
N MET A 293 -16.88 7.55 12.97
CA MET A 293 -17.61 8.78 12.68
C MET A 293 -17.08 9.47 11.40
N LEU A 294 -15.75 9.57 11.25
CA LEU A 294 -15.14 10.10 10.03
C LEU A 294 -15.51 9.32 8.78
N PHE A 295 -15.61 7.99 8.91
CA PHE A 295 -16.00 7.15 7.76
C PHE A 295 -17.46 7.33 7.38
N ALA A 296 -18.32 7.40 8.37
CA ALA A 296 -19.74 7.72 8.15
C ALA A 296 -19.88 9.06 7.44
N LEU A 297 -19.18 10.09 7.92
CA LEU A 297 -19.17 11.42 7.29
C LEU A 297 -18.59 11.35 5.85
N ASN A 298 -17.50 10.64 5.65
CA ASN A 298 -16.93 10.53 4.31
C ASN A 298 -17.90 9.84 3.33
N GLY A 299 -18.60 8.80 3.77
CA GLY A 299 -19.61 8.13 2.96
C GLY A 299 -20.81 9.00 2.60
N GLN A 300 -21.16 9.97 3.48
CA GLN A 300 -22.28 10.88 3.23
C GLN A 300 -21.90 12.11 2.38
N PHE A 301 -20.68 12.61 2.51
CA PHE A 301 -20.24 13.86 1.89
C PHE A 301 -19.28 13.68 0.71
N GLN A 302 -18.96 12.45 0.36
CA GLN A 302 -18.18 12.15 -0.84
C GLN A 302 -19.03 12.48 -2.08
N ASP A 303 -18.43 13.15 -3.07
CA ASP A 303 -19.10 13.42 -4.34
C ASP A 303 -19.26 12.13 -5.18
N ASP A 304 -20.03 12.19 -6.27
CA ASP A 304 -20.26 11.07 -7.20
C ASP A 304 -18.95 10.50 -7.80
N LYS A 305 -17.84 11.23 -7.66
CA LYS A 305 -16.48 10.86 -8.10
C LYS A 305 -15.63 10.27 -6.99
N GLY A 306 -16.19 10.09 -5.79
CA GLY A 306 -15.47 9.59 -4.62
C GLY A 306 -14.53 10.62 -3.99
N ARG A 307 -14.66 11.93 -4.29
CA ARG A 307 -13.81 12.97 -3.74
C ARG A 307 -14.31 13.44 -2.39
N THR A 308 -13.41 13.48 -1.43
CA THR A 308 -13.67 14.01 -0.09
C THR A 308 -13.65 15.55 -0.10
N PRO A 309 -14.66 16.23 0.45
CA PRO A 309 -14.66 17.69 0.60
C PRO A 309 -13.42 18.18 1.37
N ARG A 310 -12.92 19.36 1.01
CA ARG A 310 -11.69 19.93 1.62
C ARG A 310 -11.77 20.05 3.14
N TRP A 311 -12.94 20.42 3.68
CA TRP A 311 -13.12 20.54 5.13
C TRP A 311 -12.99 19.18 5.83
N LEU A 312 -13.53 18.11 5.22
CA LEU A 312 -13.47 16.76 5.77
C LEU A 312 -12.04 16.19 5.66
N ALA A 313 -11.34 16.45 4.56
CA ALA A 313 -9.92 16.10 4.43
C ALA A 313 -9.06 16.76 5.51
N ARG A 314 -9.34 18.04 5.86
CA ARG A 314 -8.67 18.73 6.98
C ARG A 314 -9.01 18.10 8.31
N LEU A 315 -10.28 17.76 8.55
CA LEU A 315 -10.73 17.09 9.78
C LEU A 315 -10.03 15.73 9.95
N VAL A 316 -9.90 14.94 8.88
CA VAL A 316 -9.12 13.69 8.87
C VAL A 316 -7.67 13.97 9.28
N GLY A 317 -7.02 14.95 8.68
CA GLY A 317 -5.63 15.31 9.01
C GLY A 317 -5.46 15.73 10.47
N LEU A 318 -6.38 16.55 11.00
CA LEU A 318 -6.38 16.97 12.41
C LEU A 318 -6.58 15.79 13.37
N LEU A 319 -7.48 14.86 13.05
CA LEU A 319 -7.71 13.68 13.87
C LEU A 319 -6.47 12.79 13.92
N PHE A 320 -5.81 12.57 12.77
CA PHE A 320 -4.56 11.81 12.74
C PHE A 320 -3.45 12.50 13.53
N LEU A 321 -3.33 13.81 13.42
CA LEU A 321 -2.37 14.58 14.21
C LEU A 321 -2.65 14.46 15.71
N ALA A 322 -3.92 14.57 16.13
CA ALA A 322 -4.33 14.41 17.52
C ALA A 322 -4.06 12.99 18.03
N MET A 323 -4.36 11.98 17.23
CA MET A 323 -4.10 10.58 17.53
C MET A 323 -2.62 10.31 17.78
N TRP A 324 -1.74 10.80 16.91
CA TRP A 324 -0.30 10.63 17.06
C TRP A 324 0.27 11.42 18.22
N ARG A 325 -0.20 12.65 18.48
CA ARG A 325 0.18 13.42 19.68
C ARG A 325 -0.25 12.73 20.96
N CYS A 326 -1.46 12.16 20.99
CA CYS A 326 -1.94 11.39 22.13
C CYS A 326 -1.06 10.14 22.33
N TYR A 327 -0.69 9.44 21.28
CA TYR A 327 0.22 8.31 21.33
C TYR A 327 1.58 8.71 21.94
N ASP A 328 2.22 9.74 21.40
CA ASP A 328 3.54 10.18 21.84
C ASP A 328 3.52 10.70 23.29
N GLY A 329 2.48 11.46 23.67
CA GLY A 329 2.39 12.09 24.99
C GLY A 329 1.88 11.18 26.10
N ALA A 330 0.92 10.30 25.80
CA ALA A 330 0.19 9.57 26.84
C ALA A 330 0.31 8.04 26.73
N PHE A 331 0.64 7.47 25.58
CA PHE A 331 0.63 6.01 25.39
C PHE A 331 2.02 5.40 25.29
N LYS A 332 2.94 5.98 24.53
CA LYS A 332 4.25 5.37 24.27
C LYS A 332 5.02 5.06 25.56
N LYS A 333 5.09 6.01 26.50
CA LYS A 333 5.83 5.83 27.77
C LYS A 333 5.21 4.76 28.68
N PRO A 334 3.90 4.78 29.03
CA PRO A 334 3.33 3.80 29.96
C PRO A 334 3.06 2.43 29.34
N PHE A 335 2.78 2.35 28.04
CA PHE A 335 2.35 1.10 27.40
C PHE A 335 3.37 0.49 26.45
N GLY A 336 4.49 1.17 26.20
CA GLY A 336 5.53 0.71 25.30
C GLY A 336 5.33 1.12 23.84
N ASP A 337 6.22 0.68 22.99
CA ASP A 337 6.29 1.13 21.60
C ASP A 337 5.16 0.53 20.73
N GLY A 338 4.37 1.41 20.13
CA GLY A 338 3.29 1.05 19.19
C GLY A 338 3.68 1.15 17.72
N GLU A 339 4.94 1.48 17.41
CA GLU A 339 5.46 1.66 16.05
C GLU A 339 6.48 0.59 15.68
N ARG A 340 7.25 0.12 16.67
CA ARG A 340 8.34 -0.83 16.48
C ARG A 340 8.29 -1.94 17.50
N THR A 341 8.74 -3.13 17.13
CA THR A 341 8.80 -4.30 18.00
C THR A 341 9.82 -4.09 19.12
N GLU A 342 9.38 -4.18 20.38
CA GLU A 342 10.28 -4.11 21.54
C GLU A 342 11.11 -5.39 21.68
N GLY A 343 12.38 -5.24 22.04
CA GLY A 343 13.31 -6.37 22.20
C GLY A 343 13.98 -6.81 20.89
N ASP A 344 13.73 -6.15 19.80
CA ASP A 344 14.55 -6.29 18.60
C ASP A 344 15.89 -5.59 18.86
N GLU A 345 16.96 -6.38 19.02
CA GLU A 345 18.29 -5.86 19.37
C GLU A 345 18.82 -4.82 18.37
N MET A 346 18.36 -4.88 17.11
CA MET A 346 18.67 -3.88 16.09
C MET A 346 17.83 -2.59 16.23
N ALA A 347 16.85 -2.56 17.13
CA ALA A 347 16.06 -1.36 17.42
C ALA A 347 16.76 -0.42 18.42
N LYS A 348 17.85 -0.82 18.99
CA LYS A 348 18.60 -0.02 19.97
C LYS A 348 19.63 0.84 19.26
N GLU A 349 19.28 2.09 19.09
CA GLU A 349 20.09 3.24 18.67
C GLU A 349 20.20 3.51 17.16
N PRO A 350 19.46 4.52 16.67
CA PRO A 350 19.68 5.05 15.32
C PRO A 350 20.98 5.87 15.17
N ASN A 351 21.77 6.05 16.24
CA ASN A 351 22.94 6.96 16.25
C ASN A 351 24.21 6.45 16.96
N LYS A 352 24.32 5.16 17.23
CA LYS A 352 25.60 4.63 17.69
C LYS A 352 26.28 3.94 16.52
N GLU A 353 27.37 4.54 16.02
CA GLU A 353 28.30 3.82 15.16
C GLU A 353 28.70 2.54 15.87
N MET A 354 28.23 1.38 15.33
CA MET A 354 28.64 0.08 15.85
C MET A 354 30.15 -0.03 15.70
N SER A 355 30.81 -0.40 16.77
CA SER A 355 32.26 -0.63 16.73
C SER A 355 32.57 -1.77 15.75
N GLU A 356 33.77 -1.73 15.12
CA GLU A 356 34.23 -2.82 14.24
C GLU A 356 34.18 -4.20 14.91
N GLU A 357 34.32 -4.24 16.24
CA GLU A 357 34.20 -5.47 17.02
C GLU A 357 32.76 -6.00 17.10
N GLU A 358 31.77 -5.14 17.19
CA GLU A 358 30.35 -5.53 17.17
C GLU A 358 29.96 -6.04 15.78
N TRP A 359 30.41 -5.39 14.70
CA TRP A 359 30.25 -5.87 13.34
C TRP A 359 30.89 -7.24 13.12
N ARG A 360 32.07 -7.46 13.67
CA ARG A 360 32.77 -8.76 13.58
C ARG A 360 31.99 -9.87 14.29
N ARG A 361 31.49 -9.62 15.53
CA ARG A 361 30.70 -10.59 16.29
C ARG A 361 29.41 -10.98 15.60
N ILE A 362 28.73 -10.03 14.95
CA ILE A 362 27.51 -10.28 14.18
C ILE A 362 27.84 -11.08 12.90
N GLY A 363 28.90 -10.72 12.21
CA GLY A 363 29.38 -11.45 11.04
C GLY A 363 29.79 -12.89 11.34
N GLU A 364 30.45 -13.13 12.47
CA GLU A 364 30.82 -14.47 12.95
C GLU A 364 29.60 -15.29 13.39
N ARG A 365 28.62 -14.67 14.07
CA ARG A 365 27.38 -15.33 14.51
C ARG A 365 26.49 -15.75 13.35
N ASN A 366 26.46 -14.93 12.31
CA ASN A 366 25.62 -15.16 11.12
C ASN A 366 26.34 -15.90 9.99
N GLY A 367 27.59 -16.31 10.20
CA GLY A 367 28.37 -17.09 9.23
C GLY A 367 28.88 -16.28 8.02
N TRP A 368 28.87 -14.94 8.11
CA TRP A 368 29.36 -14.05 7.03
C TRP A 368 30.86 -13.77 7.08
N LEU A 369 31.46 -14.00 8.24
CA LEU A 369 32.91 -13.89 8.46
C LEU A 369 33.42 -15.20 9.01
N SER A 370 34.45 -15.72 8.35
CA SER A 370 35.23 -16.85 8.88
C SER A 370 35.98 -16.39 10.13
N ARG A 371 36.11 -17.26 11.14
CA ARG A 371 36.88 -17.03 12.38
C ARG A 371 38.35 -16.62 12.16
N SER A 372 38.84 -16.66 10.92
CA SER A 372 40.22 -16.32 10.56
C SER A 372 40.45 -14.90 10.05
N GLY A 373 39.40 -14.04 10.03
CA GLY A 373 39.58 -12.61 9.69
C GLY A 373 39.98 -12.30 8.23
N LYS A 374 39.83 -13.23 7.31
CA LYS A 374 40.02 -12.97 5.88
C LYS A 374 38.66 -12.84 5.21
N VAL A 375 38.42 -11.69 4.60
CA VAL A 375 37.32 -11.47 3.67
C VAL A 375 37.59 -12.35 2.44
N GLU A 376 36.85 -13.43 2.29
CA GLU A 376 36.83 -14.13 1.00
C GLU A 376 35.99 -13.29 0.04
N ASN A 377 36.63 -12.77 -0.98
CA ASN A 377 36.00 -12.14 -2.12
C ASN A 377 35.06 -13.17 -2.78
N ILE A 378 33.77 -12.96 -2.64
CA ILE A 378 32.79 -13.64 -3.50
C ILE A 378 32.67 -12.77 -4.75
N VAL A 379 33.25 -13.28 -5.84
CA VAL A 379 33.11 -12.80 -7.22
C VAL A 379 31.68 -13.11 -7.71
#